data_914d7f6f967ec7f9cc39bc1226d39154
#
_entry.id   914d7f6f967ec7f9cc39bc1226d39154
#
_cell.length_a   1.000
_cell.length_b   1.000
_cell.length_c   1.000
_cell.angle_alpha   90.00
_cell.angle_beta   90.00
_cell.angle_gamma   90.00
#
_symmetry.space_group_name_H-M   'P 1'
#
loop_
_entity.id
_entity.type
_entity.pdbx_description
1 polymer ?
#
loop_
_entity_poly.entity_id
_entity_poly.type
_entity_poly.pdbx_seq_one_letter_code
_entity_poly.pdbx_strand_id
1 'polypeptide(L)'
;MLIENVLKTIERVLDVEFDMSPDTDETVSRTSYYGEGALFGTGIGISVTFNGDTVSQFIIESIPGENDFGIGYASVIKDEHDIFSITEDMSLAIEGIVKMRKLLSILKDTDLEFIRANEGMLTTIGKTRMTEAHEMYSKITNIELYFEYLPVCISSMPGLLTEYGFDVCSIKDYSVVSGGLNINDAIDYVRTNYSK
;
A
#
# COMPACT_ATOMS: atom_id res chain seq x y z
N MET A 1 -28.60 -5.39 6.65
CA MET A 1 -27.39 -4.82 7.33
C MET A 1 -27.67 -3.34 7.54
N LEU A 2 -27.44 -2.82 8.74
CA LEU A 2 -27.67 -1.39 8.96
C LEU A 2 -26.48 -0.60 8.36
N ILE A 3 -26.78 0.34 7.46
CA ILE A 3 -25.76 1.23 6.82
C ILE A 3 -24.83 1.83 7.86
N GLU A 4 -25.37 2.30 8.97
CA GLU A 4 -24.61 2.88 10.08
C GLU A 4 -23.55 1.92 10.65
N ASN A 5 -23.80 0.61 10.72
CA ASN A 5 -22.83 -0.36 11.21
C ASN A 5 -21.66 -0.54 10.24
N VAL A 6 -21.95 -0.49 8.93
CA VAL A 6 -20.91 -0.56 7.90
C VAL A 6 -19.99 0.66 8.01
N LEU A 7 -20.58 1.87 8.03
CA LEU A 7 -19.81 3.10 8.14
C LEU A 7 -18.94 3.12 9.41
N LYS A 8 -19.51 2.75 10.58
CA LYS A 8 -18.76 2.63 11.84
C LYS A 8 -17.63 1.59 11.80
N THR A 9 -17.80 0.50 11.05
CA THR A 9 -16.75 -0.48 10.89
C THR A 9 -15.58 0.11 10.12
N ILE A 10 -15.85 0.84 9.03
CA ILE A 10 -14.84 1.51 8.23
C ILE A 10 -14.14 2.62 9.03
N GLU A 11 -14.90 3.47 9.74
CA GLU A 11 -14.35 4.52 10.61
C GLU A 11 -13.33 3.96 11.60
N ARG A 12 -13.67 2.85 12.26
CA ARG A 12 -12.81 2.21 13.26
C ARG A 12 -11.51 1.64 12.68
N VAL A 13 -11.56 1.07 11.46
CA VAL A 13 -10.39 0.41 10.85
C VAL A 13 -9.47 1.42 10.18
N LEU A 14 -10.05 2.46 9.55
CA LEU A 14 -9.30 3.43 8.75
C LEU A 14 -9.04 4.77 9.46
N ASP A 15 -9.55 4.95 10.69
CA ASP A 15 -9.45 6.21 11.44
C ASP A 15 -9.94 7.41 10.62
N VAL A 16 -11.17 7.30 10.13
CA VAL A 16 -11.84 8.31 9.28
C VAL A 16 -13.17 8.72 9.87
N GLU A 17 -13.69 9.87 9.45
CA GLU A 17 -15.02 10.36 9.81
C GLU A 17 -15.87 10.48 8.55
N PHE A 18 -17.10 9.97 8.57
CA PHE A 18 -18.08 10.12 7.49
C PHE A 18 -18.96 11.33 7.71
N ASP A 19 -19.20 12.11 6.63
CA ASP A 19 -20.34 13.02 6.58
C ASP A 19 -21.63 12.17 6.48
N MET A 20 -22.46 12.27 7.52
CA MET A 20 -23.74 11.55 7.60
C MET A 20 -24.83 12.18 6.72
N SER A 21 -24.50 13.16 5.87
CA SER A 21 -25.39 13.74 4.86
C SER A 21 -25.18 13.00 3.53
N PRO A 22 -25.97 11.97 3.20
CA PRO A 22 -25.75 11.19 2.00
C PRO A 22 -26.11 11.94 0.72
N ASP A 23 -25.37 11.66 -0.33
CA ASP A 23 -25.80 11.96 -1.70
C ASP A 23 -26.69 10.82 -2.21
N THR A 24 -27.92 11.14 -2.56
CA THR A 24 -28.95 10.16 -2.95
C THR A 24 -29.40 10.35 -4.39
N ASP A 25 -29.21 9.33 -5.21
CA ASP A 25 -29.81 9.23 -6.54
C ASP A 25 -31.04 8.33 -6.48
N GLU A 26 -32.21 8.93 -6.38
CA GLU A 26 -33.48 8.23 -6.28
C GLU A 26 -33.83 7.42 -7.54
N THR A 27 -33.26 7.78 -8.70
CA THR A 27 -33.60 7.13 -9.99
C THR A 27 -33.01 5.70 -10.05
N VAL A 28 -31.92 5.44 -9.33
CA VAL A 28 -31.25 4.14 -9.29
C VAL A 28 -31.17 3.56 -7.88
N SER A 29 -31.88 4.14 -6.92
CA SER A 29 -31.85 3.73 -5.50
C SER A 29 -30.46 3.65 -4.91
N ARG A 30 -29.57 4.57 -5.29
CA ARG A 30 -28.20 4.66 -4.78
C ARG A 30 -28.09 5.73 -3.71
N THR A 31 -27.32 5.40 -2.68
CA THR A 31 -26.99 6.35 -1.61
C THR A 31 -25.49 6.26 -1.37
N SER A 32 -24.80 7.38 -1.47
CA SER A 32 -23.34 7.45 -1.26
C SER A 32 -23.02 8.28 -0.02
N TYR A 33 -22.10 7.79 0.78
CA TYR A 33 -21.52 8.47 1.93
C TYR A 33 -20.05 8.75 1.66
N TYR A 34 -19.60 9.93 2.08
CA TYR A 34 -18.24 10.38 1.90
C TYR A 34 -17.59 10.59 3.26
N GLY A 35 -16.34 10.18 3.40
CA GLY A 35 -15.58 10.35 4.61
C GLY A 35 -14.16 10.77 4.29
N GLU A 36 -13.50 11.38 5.26
CA GLU A 36 -12.09 11.80 5.16
C GLU A 36 -11.34 11.46 6.44
N GLY A 37 -10.04 11.24 6.31
CA GLY A 37 -9.16 10.96 7.44
C GLY A 37 -7.71 10.96 7.04
N ALA A 38 -6.86 10.49 7.96
CA ALA A 38 -5.43 10.35 7.71
C ALA A 38 -4.97 8.96 8.15
N LEU A 39 -4.41 8.19 7.21
CA LEU A 39 -3.90 6.85 7.47
C LEU A 39 -2.42 6.76 7.08
N PHE A 40 -1.58 6.25 7.99
CA PHE A 40 -0.12 6.15 7.81
C PHE A 40 0.55 7.48 7.37
N GLY A 41 0.03 8.62 7.85
CA GLY A 41 0.54 9.94 7.50
C GLY A 41 0.10 10.48 6.14
N THR A 42 -0.87 9.83 5.50
CA THR A 42 -1.45 10.24 4.21
C THR A 42 -2.91 10.59 4.40
N GLY A 43 -3.34 11.75 3.86
CA GLY A 43 -4.75 12.10 3.78
C GLY A 43 -5.50 11.17 2.83
N ILE A 44 -6.62 10.63 3.27
CA ILE A 44 -7.47 9.75 2.46
C ILE A 44 -8.89 10.25 2.40
N GLY A 45 -9.49 10.14 1.20
CA GLY A 45 -10.92 10.29 0.98
C GLY A 45 -11.55 8.94 0.72
N ILE A 46 -12.77 8.74 1.24
CA ILE A 46 -13.50 7.49 1.11
C ILE A 46 -14.87 7.76 0.53
N SER A 47 -15.31 6.90 -0.37
CA SER A 47 -16.71 6.85 -0.77
C SER A 47 -17.27 5.45 -0.63
N VAL A 48 -18.45 5.33 -0.02
CA VAL A 48 -19.18 4.09 0.12
C VAL A 48 -20.55 4.26 -0.50
N THR A 49 -20.83 3.46 -1.53
CA THR A 49 -22.12 3.52 -2.25
C THR A 49 -22.96 2.29 -1.94
N PHE A 50 -24.18 2.55 -1.50
CA PHE A 50 -25.18 1.53 -1.23
C PHE A 50 -26.20 1.46 -2.37
N ASN A 51 -26.65 0.25 -2.64
CA ASN A 51 -27.84 -0.02 -3.43
C ASN A 51 -28.86 -0.72 -2.51
N GLY A 52 -29.85 0.03 -2.02
CA GLY A 52 -30.64 -0.40 -0.87
C GLY A 52 -29.77 -0.62 0.36
N ASP A 53 -29.84 -1.80 0.97
CA ASP A 53 -29.07 -2.19 2.14
C ASP A 53 -27.72 -2.87 1.81
N THR A 54 -27.32 -2.86 0.54
CA THR A 54 -26.14 -3.57 0.06
C THR A 54 -25.06 -2.59 -0.38
N VAL A 55 -23.82 -2.77 0.07
CA VAL A 55 -22.67 -2.02 -0.45
C VAL A 55 -22.41 -2.46 -1.88
N SER A 56 -22.53 -1.54 -2.82
CA SER A 56 -22.26 -1.78 -4.23
C SER A 56 -20.86 -1.32 -4.66
N GLN A 57 -20.30 -0.33 -3.94
CA GLN A 57 -18.96 0.20 -4.20
C GLN A 57 -18.34 0.75 -2.93
N PHE A 58 -17.04 0.50 -2.78
CA PHE A 58 -16.21 1.06 -1.72
C PHE A 58 -14.89 1.51 -2.33
N ILE A 59 -14.58 2.79 -2.25
CA ILE A 59 -13.38 3.38 -2.84
C ILE A 59 -12.65 4.19 -1.78
N ILE A 60 -11.32 4.03 -1.76
CA ILE A 60 -10.39 4.88 -1.00
C ILE A 60 -9.44 5.53 -1.99
N GLU A 61 -9.26 6.83 -1.87
CA GLU A 61 -8.32 7.60 -2.68
C GLU A 61 -7.44 8.46 -1.78
N SER A 62 -6.20 8.70 -2.21
CA SER A 62 -5.39 9.72 -1.54
C SER A 62 -5.97 11.11 -1.81
N ILE A 63 -6.05 11.94 -0.77
CA ILE A 63 -6.26 13.38 -0.95
C ILE A 63 -5.04 13.92 -1.71
N PRO A 64 -5.20 14.84 -2.69
CA PRO A 64 -4.11 15.33 -3.52
C PRO A 64 -2.86 15.72 -2.72
N GLY A 65 -1.75 15.06 -3.01
CA GLY A 65 -0.48 15.18 -2.27
C GLY A 65 0.58 14.21 -2.80
N GLU A 66 1.51 13.80 -1.94
CA GLU A 66 2.66 12.96 -2.35
C GLU A 66 2.30 11.50 -2.67
N ASN A 67 1.19 10.99 -2.17
CA ASN A 67 0.78 9.59 -2.29
C ASN A 67 -0.48 9.45 -3.16
N ASP A 68 -0.32 9.59 -4.49
CA ASP A 68 -1.45 9.43 -5.43
C ASP A 68 -1.80 7.95 -5.64
N PHE A 69 -2.90 7.48 -5.04
CA PHE A 69 -3.44 6.13 -5.22
C PHE A 69 -4.97 6.15 -5.24
N GLY A 70 -5.56 5.10 -5.79
CA GLY A 70 -6.98 4.79 -5.70
C GLY A 70 -7.15 3.29 -5.56
N ILE A 71 -7.89 2.84 -4.57
CA ILE A 71 -8.19 1.45 -4.30
C ILE A 71 -9.70 1.31 -4.16
N GLY A 72 -10.31 0.36 -4.86
CA GLY A 72 -11.74 0.18 -4.82
C GLY A 72 -12.17 -1.27 -4.77
N TYR A 73 -13.37 -1.47 -4.25
CA TYR A 73 -14.08 -2.73 -4.28
C TYR A 73 -15.49 -2.47 -4.81
N ALA A 74 -15.84 -3.13 -5.89
CA ALA A 74 -17.11 -2.92 -6.62
C ALA A 74 -17.95 -4.21 -6.68
N SER A 75 -17.93 -5.01 -5.61
CA SER A 75 -18.68 -6.25 -5.51
C SER A 75 -19.75 -6.17 -4.43
N VAL A 76 -20.73 -7.05 -4.50
CA VAL A 76 -21.78 -7.15 -3.48
C VAL A 76 -21.17 -7.69 -2.18
N ILE A 77 -21.20 -6.87 -1.14
CA ILE A 77 -20.77 -7.23 0.20
C ILE A 77 -22.00 -7.77 0.94
N LYS A 78 -21.88 -8.93 1.57
CA LYS A 78 -23.00 -9.68 2.13
C LYS A 78 -23.24 -9.38 3.61
N ASP A 79 -22.18 -9.11 4.36
CA ASP A 79 -22.26 -8.89 5.80
C ASP A 79 -21.14 -7.98 6.33
N GLU A 80 -21.18 -7.69 7.64
CA GLU A 80 -20.20 -6.84 8.31
C GLU A 80 -18.81 -7.46 8.35
N HIS A 81 -18.70 -8.79 8.30
CA HIS A 81 -17.42 -9.48 8.29
C HIS A 81 -16.70 -9.24 6.95
N ASP A 82 -17.44 -9.29 5.84
CA ASP A 82 -16.90 -8.94 4.51
C ASP A 82 -16.36 -7.51 4.50
N ILE A 83 -17.13 -6.56 5.05
CA ILE A 83 -16.70 -5.15 5.16
C ILE A 83 -15.42 -5.03 6.00
N PHE A 84 -15.38 -5.68 7.15
CA PHE A 84 -14.20 -5.63 8.00
C PHE A 84 -12.95 -6.16 7.28
N SER A 85 -13.06 -7.33 6.66
CA SER A 85 -11.96 -7.97 5.93
C SER A 85 -11.45 -7.12 4.76
N ILE A 86 -12.37 -6.57 3.94
CA ILE A 86 -12.00 -5.70 2.82
C ILE A 86 -11.34 -4.39 3.31
N THR A 87 -11.86 -3.82 4.38
CA THR A 87 -11.32 -2.58 4.96
C THR A 87 -9.94 -2.80 5.54
N GLU A 88 -9.70 -3.95 6.16
CA GLU A 88 -8.39 -4.35 6.66
C GLU A 88 -7.38 -4.55 5.50
N ASP A 89 -7.78 -5.24 4.43
CA ASP A 89 -6.97 -5.41 3.22
C ASP A 89 -6.63 -4.06 2.57
N MET A 90 -7.58 -3.14 2.50
CA MET A 90 -7.37 -1.77 2.00
C MET A 90 -6.36 -1.01 2.86
N SER A 91 -6.46 -1.11 4.18
CA SER A 91 -5.51 -0.49 5.12
C SER A 91 -4.10 -1.00 4.89
N LEU A 92 -3.92 -2.30 4.77
CA LEU A 92 -2.62 -2.93 4.50
C LEU A 92 -2.05 -2.53 3.13
N ALA A 93 -2.91 -2.41 2.11
CA ALA A 93 -2.50 -1.95 0.79
C ALA A 93 -2.01 -0.49 0.82
N ILE A 94 -2.69 0.39 1.54
CA ILE A 94 -2.29 1.79 1.72
C ILE A 94 -0.95 1.85 2.47
N GLU A 95 -0.79 1.09 3.54
CA GLU A 95 0.49 1.00 4.27
C GLU A 95 1.63 0.60 3.34
N GLY A 96 1.43 -0.42 2.51
CA GLY A 96 2.40 -0.87 1.53
C GLY A 96 2.77 0.20 0.51
N ILE A 97 1.77 0.95 -0.03
CA ILE A 97 2.00 2.06 -0.96
C ILE A 97 2.83 3.17 -0.31
N VAL A 98 2.46 3.58 0.89
CA VAL A 98 3.17 4.64 1.62
C VAL A 98 4.61 4.23 1.90
N LYS A 99 4.85 3.01 2.39
CA LYS A 99 6.20 2.47 2.62
C LYS A 99 7.02 2.39 1.33
N MET A 100 6.40 1.93 0.24
CA MET A 100 7.07 1.83 -1.06
C MET A 100 7.49 3.21 -1.57
N ARG A 101 6.64 4.22 -1.46
CA ARG A 101 6.94 5.58 -1.91
C ARG A 101 8.00 6.25 -1.04
N LYS A 102 7.99 6.01 0.27
CA LYS A 102 9.06 6.44 1.16
C LYS A 102 10.39 5.82 0.74
N LEU A 103 10.41 4.53 0.42
CA LEU A 103 11.59 3.85 -0.12
C LEU A 103 12.07 4.47 -1.43
N LEU A 104 11.16 4.73 -2.39
CA LEU A 104 11.49 5.41 -3.64
C LEU A 104 12.13 6.79 -3.43
N SER A 105 11.62 7.55 -2.46
CA SER A 105 12.20 8.85 -2.11
C SER A 105 13.64 8.72 -1.62
N ILE A 106 13.90 7.75 -0.74
CA ILE A 106 15.25 7.45 -0.25
C ILE A 106 16.18 7.03 -1.40
N LEU A 107 15.70 6.15 -2.30
CA LEU A 107 16.48 5.65 -3.42
C LEU A 107 16.85 6.72 -4.44
N LYS A 108 16.02 7.76 -4.62
CA LYS A 108 16.30 8.87 -5.53
C LYS A 108 17.55 9.66 -5.15
N ASP A 109 17.86 9.73 -3.88
CA ASP A 109 18.99 10.48 -3.35
C ASP A 109 20.28 9.64 -3.29
N THR A 110 20.25 8.39 -3.79
CA THR A 110 21.42 7.52 -3.78
C THR A 110 22.21 7.59 -5.09
N ASP A 111 23.54 7.55 -4.99
CA ASP A 111 24.44 7.50 -6.14
C ASP A 111 24.70 6.07 -6.65
N LEU A 112 24.03 5.06 -6.10
CA LEU A 112 24.27 3.67 -6.46
C LEU A 112 23.57 3.34 -7.78
N GLU A 113 24.36 3.06 -8.82
CA GLU A 113 23.87 2.82 -10.17
C GLU A 113 22.93 1.63 -10.27
N PHE A 114 23.18 0.56 -9.51
CA PHE A 114 22.33 -0.64 -9.50
C PHE A 114 20.92 -0.37 -8.94
N ILE A 115 20.78 0.58 -7.99
CA ILE A 115 19.48 0.98 -7.46
C ILE A 115 18.69 1.71 -8.53
N ARG A 116 19.32 2.59 -9.31
CA ARG A 116 18.70 3.30 -10.43
C ARG A 116 18.16 2.35 -11.49
N ALA A 117 18.86 1.24 -11.75
CA ALA A 117 18.40 0.23 -12.69
C ALA A 117 17.04 -0.38 -12.32
N ASN A 118 16.70 -0.41 -11.03
CA ASN A 118 15.42 -0.93 -10.51
C ASN A 118 14.37 0.15 -10.22
N GLU A 119 14.69 1.44 -10.35
CA GLU A 119 13.78 2.56 -10.06
C GLU A 119 12.50 2.48 -10.89
N GLY A 120 12.60 2.09 -12.15
CA GLY A 120 11.44 1.96 -13.05
C GLY A 120 10.39 1.00 -12.53
N MET A 121 10.80 -0.16 -11.99
CA MET A 121 9.90 -1.14 -11.40
C MET A 121 9.22 -0.60 -10.14
N LEU A 122 9.99 -0.01 -9.22
CA LEU A 122 9.47 0.57 -7.99
C LEU A 122 8.52 1.74 -8.28
N THR A 123 8.85 2.60 -9.26
CA THR A 123 7.99 3.70 -9.68
C THR A 123 6.69 3.20 -10.28
N THR A 124 6.73 2.14 -11.07
CA THR A 124 5.53 1.52 -11.65
C THR A 124 4.59 1.03 -10.57
N ILE A 125 5.10 0.30 -9.58
CA ILE A 125 4.32 -0.19 -8.45
C ILE A 125 3.75 0.96 -7.65
N GLY A 126 4.57 1.95 -7.29
CA GLY A 126 4.16 3.12 -6.50
C GLY A 126 3.13 4.03 -7.19
N LYS A 127 2.95 3.93 -8.51
CA LYS A 127 1.95 4.68 -9.29
C LYS A 127 0.75 3.85 -9.73
N THR A 128 0.77 2.55 -9.47
CA THR A 128 -0.33 1.67 -9.88
C THR A 128 -1.60 2.08 -9.15
N ARG A 129 -2.68 2.24 -9.91
CA ARG A 129 -4.04 2.32 -9.40
C ARG A 129 -4.67 0.94 -9.48
N MET A 130 -5.30 0.51 -8.41
CA MET A 130 -5.96 -0.77 -8.34
C MET A 130 -7.45 -0.56 -8.11
N THR A 131 -8.25 -1.41 -8.73
CA THR A 131 -9.71 -1.40 -8.55
C THR A 131 -10.14 -2.19 -7.33
N GLU A 132 -9.26 -3.07 -6.83
CA GLU A 132 -9.56 -3.93 -5.70
C GLU A 132 -8.40 -3.98 -4.70
N ALA A 133 -8.70 -3.77 -3.42
CA ALA A 133 -7.72 -3.76 -2.33
C ALA A 133 -6.97 -5.08 -2.22
N HIS A 134 -7.67 -6.19 -2.33
CA HIS A 134 -7.09 -7.53 -2.26
C HIS A 134 -6.02 -7.76 -3.34
N GLU A 135 -6.27 -7.30 -4.57
CA GLU A 135 -5.31 -7.41 -5.66
C GLU A 135 -4.07 -6.54 -5.41
N MET A 136 -4.27 -5.31 -4.92
CA MET A 136 -3.19 -4.40 -4.54
C MET A 136 -2.35 -5.00 -3.42
N TYR A 137 -2.99 -5.44 -2.35
CA TYR A 137 -2.32 -6.06 -1.21
C TYR A 137 -1.50 -7.28 -1.65
N SER A 138 -2.08 -8.19 -2.45
CA SER A 138 -1.39 -9.36 -2.97
C SER A 138 -0.15 -8.99 -3.81
N LYS A 139 -0.23 -7.95 -4.63
CA LYS A 139 0.93 -7.48 -5.40
C LYS A 139 2.02 -6.91 -4.50
N ILE A 140 1.66 -6.07 -3.53
CA ILE A 140 2.63 -5.43 -2.63
C ILE A 140 3.32 -6.47 -1.74
N THR A 141 2.57 -7.43 -1.20
CA THR A 141 3.12 -8.47 -0.31
C THR A 141 3.99 -9.49 -1.02
N ASN A 142 3.83 -9.67 -2.33
CA ASN A 142 4.62 -10.61 -3.12
C ASN A 142 5.80 -9.96 -3.86
N ILE A 143 6.06 -8.68 -3.63
CA ILE A 143 7.20 -8.00 -4.25
C ILE A 143 8.48 -8.44 -3.54
N GLU A 144 9.39 -8.97 -4.32
CA GLU A 144 10.79 -9.12 -3.97
C GLU A 144 11.58 -7.97 -4.59
N LEU A 145 12.22 -7.16 -3.75
CA LEU A 145 13.13 -6.13 -4.20
C LEU A 145 14.53 -6.71 -4.25
N TYR A 146 15.17 -6.62 -5.41
CA TYR A 146 16.48 -7.18 -5.66
C TYR A 146 17.38 -6.15 -6.35
N PHE A 147 18.50 -5.81 -5.69
CA PHE A 147 19.46 -4.84 -6.18
C PHE A 147 20.84 -5.48 -6.26
N GLU A 148 21.36 -5.70 -7.47
CA GLU A 148 22.71 -6.26 -7.66
C GLU A 148 23.81 -5.25 -7.38
N TYR A 149 24.84 -5.69 -6.67
CA TYR A 149 26.12 -5.00 -6.49
C TYR A 149 27.23 -6.03 -6.35
N LEU A 150 27.80 -6.48 -7.47
CA LEU A 150 28.75 -7.58 -7.50
C LEU A 150 29.89 -7.43 -6.48
N PRO A 151 30.20 -8.42 -5.64
CA PRO A 151 29.70 -9.83 -5.64
C PRO A 151 28.48 -10.10 -4.75
N VAL A 152 27.79 -9.06 -4.30
CA VAL A 152 26.61 -9.16 -3.42
C VAL A 152 25.39 -8.52 -4.06
N CYS A 153 24.22 -8.76 -3.47
CA CYS A 153 22.98 -8.05 -3.75
C CYS A 153 22.31 -7.62 -2.45
N ILE A 154 21.48 -6.60 -2.52
CA ILE A 154 20.52 -6.25 -1.47
C ILE A 154 19.17 -6.85 -1.89
N SER A 155 18.57 -7.63 -1.02
CA SER A 155 17.30 -8.30 -1.27
C SER A 155 16.32 -8.02 -0.14
N SER A 156 15.04 -7.86 -0.46
CA SER A 156 13.95 -7.89 0.52
C SER A 156 13.21 -9.21 0.41
N MET A 157 12.79 -9.77 1.53
CA MET A 157 11.92 -10.94 1.49
C MET A 157 10.51 -10.55 1.01
N PRO A 158 9.85 -11.39 0.18
CA PRO A 158 8.45 -11.21 -0.19
C PRO A 158 7.58 -11.06 1.08
N GLY A 159 6.69 -10.09 1.10
CA GLY A 159 5.79 -9.82 2.22
C GLY A 159 6.39 -9.02 3.37
N LEU A 160 7.69 -8.75 3.36
CA LEU A 160 8.38 -7.99 4.41
C LEU A 160 8.87 -6.63 3.89
N LEU A 161 7.98 -5.81 3.34
CA LEU A 161 8.24 -4.38 3.13
C LEU A 161 8.26 -3.64 4.49
N THR A 162 8.99 -4.18 5.44
CA THR A 162 9.21 -3.59 6.75
C THR A 162 10.43 -2.68 6.72
N GLU A 163 10.51 -1.78 7.68
CA GLU A 163 11.65 -0.87 7.82
C GLU A 163 13.00 -1.61 7.88
N TYR A 164 13.02 -2.85 8.38
CA TYR A 164 14.21 -3.69 8.60
C TYR A 164 14.18 -5.01 7.80
N GLY A 165 13.52 -5.02 6.66
CA GLY A 165 13.31 -6.24 5.85
C GLY A 165 14.37 -6.48 4.77
N PHE A 166 15.55 -5.85 4.81
CA PHE A 166 16.58 -6.00 3.79
C PHE A 166 17.76 -6.83 4.28
N ASP A 167 18.19 -7.73 3.40
CA ASP A 167 19.39 -8.54 3.59
C ASP A 167 20.42 -8.24 2.51
N VAL A 168 21.68 -8.24 2.87
CA VAL A 168 22.79 -8.29 1.91
C VAL A 168 23.18 -9.74 1.72
N CYS A 169 23.08 -10.23 0.49
CA CYS A 169 23.32 -11.64 0.16
C CYS A 169 24.46 -11.78 -0.85
N SER A 170 25.16 -12.90 -0.76
CA SER A 170 26.14 -13.32 -1.78
C SER A 170 25.39 -13.71 -3.06
N ILE A 171 25.77 -13.17 -4.22
CA ILE A 171 25.19 -13.57 -5.51
C ILE A 171 25.53 -15.02 -5.86
N LYS A 172 26.63 -15.55 -5.34
CA LYS A 172 27.11 -16.89 -5.68
C LYS A 172 26.21 -18.02 -5.16
N ASP A 173 25.71 -17.87 -3.95
CA ASP A 173 25.02 -18.95 -3.24
C ASP A 173 23.80 -18.46 -2.43
N TYR A 174 23.45 -17.18 -2.56
CA TYR A 174 22.38 -16.48 -1.85
C TYR A 174 22.48 -16.57 -0.32
N SER A 175 23.68 -16.85 0.22
CA SER A 175 23.90 -16.81 1.66
C SER A 175 23.80 -15.38 2.17
N VAL A 176 23.12 -15.18 3.30
CA VAL A 176 23.01 -13.87 3.95
C VAL A 176 24.35 -13.51 4.56
N VAL A 177 24.91 -12.39 4.13
CA VAL A 177 26.16 -11.80 4.64
C VAL A 177 25.88 -10.83 5.78
N SER A 178 24.81 -10.06 5.64
CA SER A 178 24.29 -9.18 6.70
C SER A 178 22.76 -9.06 6.51
N GLY A 179 22.00 -9.21 7.57
CA GLY A 179 20.54 -9.28 7.46
C GLY A 179 19.80 -8.44 8.49
N GLY A 180 18.50 -8.24 8.25
CA GLY A 180 17.63 -7.46 9.12
C GLY A 180 17.94 -5.97 9.10
N LEU A 181 18.40 -5.44 7.97
CA LEU A 181 18.81 -4.06 7.78
C LEU A 181 17.66 -3.20 7.27
N ASN A 182 17.67 -1.91 7.60
CA ASN A 182 16.94 -0.95 6.79
C ASN A 182 17.69 -0.69 5.48
N ILE A 183 17.05 -0.07 4.49
CA ILE A 183 17.66 0.10 3.16
C ILE A 183 18.94 0.96 3.20
N ASN A 184 19.01 1.98 4.06
CA ASN A 184 20.18 2.84 4.16
C ASN A 184 21.36 2.07 4.77
N ASP A 185 21.14 1.30 5.84
CA ASP A 185 22.16 0.46 6.46
C ASP A 185 22.66 -0.61 5.51
N ALA A 186 21.79 -1.21 4.70
CA ALA A 186 22.16 -2.16 3.66
C ALA A 186 23.05 -1.52 2.58
N ILE A 187 22.69 -0.32 2.12
CA ILE A 187 23.48 0.47 1.16
C ILE A 187 24.86 0.82 1.75
N ASP A 188 24.88 1.33 2.97
CA ASP A 188 26.14 1.70 3.66
C ASP A 188 27.04 0.50 3.93
N TYR A 189 26.45 -0.65 4.28
CA TYR A 189 27.18 -1.90 4.41
C TYR A 189 27.85 -2.31 3.10
N VAL A 190 27.13 -2.28 1.99
CA VAL A 190 27.65 -2.62 0.67
C VAL A 190 28.75 -1.65 0.25
N ARG A 191 28.57 -0.35 0.43
CA ARG A 191 29.58 0.68 0.15
C ARG A 191 30.86 0.47 0.93
N THR A 192 30.72 0.20 2.23
CA THR A 192 31.87 0.07 3.14
C THR A 192 32.69 -1.17 2.83
N ASN A 193 32.05 -2.29 2.48
CA ASN A 193 32.72 -3.58 2.39
C ASN A 193 33.05 -4.02 0.96
N TYR A 194 32.40 -3.44 -0.07
CA TYR A 194 32.51 -3.89 -1.45
C TYR A 194 32.82 -2.78 -2.47
N SER A 195 32.86 -1.49 -2.07
CA SER A 195 33.34 -0.43 -2.95
C SER A 195 34.81 -0.67 -3.32
N LYS A 196 35.09 -0.59 -4.62
CA LYS A 196 36.46 -0.66 -5.14
C LYS A 196 37.19 0.67 -4.98
#